data_1d9d07449e3f50b656b4af2bde702a06
#
_entry.id   1d9d07449e3f50b656b4af2bde702a06
#
_cell.length_a   1.000
_cell.length_b   1.000
_cell.length_c   1.000
_cell.angle_alpha   90.00
_cell.angle_beta   90.00
_cell.angle_gamma   90.00
#
_symmetry.space_group_name_H-M   'P 1'
#
loop_
_entity.id
_entity.type
_entity.pdbx_description
1 polymer ?
#
loop_
_entity_poly.entity_id
_entity_poly.type
_entity_poly.pdbx_seq_one_letter_code
_entity_poly.pdbx_strand_id
1 'polypeptide(L)'
;MKKKNIIGKIKFIVLLLIALTQLFPLYWLITFSLKSNTEIFGENVIGLPKVWRWDNYITALSSSNLIRYFLNSVFYSVVTVVVAGIISSMAAYAIARMTWKLKNAVYGLFMIGIMIPAQAALLPLFQILDTLGLKGGYLGLIIPYIAGALPMSIMILVGFYRGIPREMEEAAYIDG
;
A
#
# COMPACT_ATOMS: atom_id res chain seq x y z
N MET A 1 -18.37 -6.12 40.33
CA MET A 1 -17.57 -6.95 39.39
C MET A 1 -18.38 -7.65 38.28
N LYS A 2 -19.60 -8.18 38.52
CA LYS A 2 -20.41 -8.90 37.50
C LYS A 2 -20.81 -8.06 36.26
N LYS A 3 -21.15 -6.77 36.39
CA LYS A 3 -21.55 -5.89 35.29
C LYS A 3 -20.45 -5.64 34.25
N LYS A 4 -19.18 -5.56 34.66
CA LYS A 4 -18.02 -5.35 33.78
C LYS A 4 -17.78 -6.56 32.86
N ASN A 5 -18.11 -7.76 33.38
CA ASN A 5 -17.96 -9.01 32.62
C ASN A 5 -19.04 -9.19 31.53
N ILE A 6 -20.26 -8.68 31.77
CA ILE A 6 -21.36 -8.76 30.79
C ILE A 6 -21.10 -7.82 29.61
N ILE A 7 -20.68 -6.57 29.88
CA ILE A 7 -20.33 -5.61 28.83
C ILE A 7 -19.16 -6.13 27.98
N GLY A 8 -18.17 -6.77 28.61
CA GLY A 8 -17.05 -7.40 27.88
C GLY A 8 -17.51 -8.52 26.96
N LYS A 9 -18.43 -9.38 27.40
CA LYS A 9 -19.01 -10.44 26.58
C LYS A 9 -19.84 -9.89 25.42
N ILE A 10 -20.64 -8.85 25.64
CA ILE A 10 -21.43 -8.21 24.58
C ILE A 10 -20.50 -7.61 23.53
N LYS A 11 -19.46 -6.86 23.95
CA LYS A 11 -18.45 -6.30 23.02
C LYS A 11 -17.77 -7.39 22.20
N PHE A 12 -17.38 -8.49 22.84
CA PHE A 12 -16.76 -9.63 22.14
C PHE A 12 -17.70 -10.24 21.11
N ILE A 13 -18.98 -10.47 21.44
CA ILE A 13 -19.97 -11.01 20.49
C ILE A 13 -20.17 -10.06 19.32
N VAL A 14 -20.30 -8.75 19.56
CA VAL A 14 -20.47 -7.76 18.50
C VAL A 14 -19.24 -7.73 17.60
N LEU A 15 -18.03 -7.73 18.14
CA LEU A 15 -16.80 -7.78 17.37
C LEU A 15 -16.66 -9.07 16.58
N LEU A 16 -17.07 -10.21 17.16
CA LEU A 16 -17.08 -11.50 16.47
C LEU A 16 -18.05 -11.50 15.27
N LEU A 17 -19.25 -10.95 15.46
CA LEU A 17 -20.22 -10.83 14.37
C LEU A 17 -19.68 -9.94 13.24
N ILE A 18 -19.09 -8.79 13.58
CA ILE A 18 -18.43 -7.92 12.59
C ILE A 18 -17.30 -8.67 11.87
N ALA A 19 -16.45 -9.40 12.60
CA ALA A 19 -15.37 -10.18 12.00
C ALA A 19 -15.90 -11.26 11.04
N LEU A 20 -16.99 -11.94 11.40
CA LEU A 20 -17.63 -12.94 10.53
C LEU A 20 -18.19 -12.31 9.26
N THR A 21 -18.79 -11.11 9.33
CA THR A 21 -19.27 -10.41 8.13
C THR A 21 -18.12 -10.01 7.19
N GLN A 22 -16.93 -9.73 7.73
CA GLN A 22 -15.74 -9.42 6.91
C GLN A 22 -15.18 -10.67 6.19
N LEU A 23 -15.49 -11.88 6.65
CA LEU A 23 -15.10 -13.12 5.96
C LEU A 23 -15.99 -13.42 4.75
N PHE A 24 -17.21 -12.86 4.69
CA PHE A 24 -18.13 -13.10 3.59
C PHE A 24 -17.56 -12.73 2.20
N PRO A 25 -16.94 -11.56 1.99
CA PRO A 25 -16.32 -11.22 0.70
C PRO A 25 -15.24 -12.22 0.27
N LEU A 26 -14.45 -12.73 1.21
CA LEU A 26 -13.41 -13.73 0.93
C LEU A 26 -14.04 -15.07 0.53
N TYR A 27 -15.03 -15.53 1.28
CA TYR A 27 -15.82 -16.71 0.93
C TYR A 27 -16.43 -16.58 -0.48
N TRP A 28 -17.07 -15.44 -0.74
CA TRP A 28 -17.69 -15.17 -2.03
C TRP A 28 -16.68 -15.14 -3.17
N LEU A 29 -15.53 -14.50 -2.99
CA LEU A 29 -14.46 -14.44 -3.98
C LEU A 29 -13.96 -15.86 -4.34
N ILE A 30 -13.69 -16.69 -3.33
CA ILE A 30 -13.23 -18.08 -3.54
C ILE A 30 -14.28 -18.90 -4.27
N THR A 31 -15.52 -18.86 -3.82
CA THR A 31 -16.60 -19.64 -4.45
C THR A 31 -16.91 -19.14 -5.86
N PHE A 32 -16.87 -17.82 -6.07
CA PHE A 32 -17.09 -17.18 -7.35
C PHE A 32 -16.02 -17.57 -8.39
N SER A 33 -14.75 -17.61 -8.01
CA SER A 33 -13.64 -17.97 -8.90
C SER A 33 -13.72 -19.42 -9.40
N LEU A 34 -14.45 -20.29 -8.70
CA LEU A 34 -14.60 -21.70 -9.01
C LEU A 34 -15.94 -22.05 -9.70
N LYS A 35 -16.73 -21.01 -10.07
CA LYS A 35 -18.02 -21.20 -10.77
C LYS A 35 -17.87 -21.09 -12.28
N SER A 36 -18.89 -21.59 -12.97
CA SER A 36 -19.10 -21.33 -14.40
C SER A 36 -19.76 -19.96 -14.63
N ASN A 37 -19.64 -19.41 -15.83
CA ASN A 37 -20.31 -18.16 -16.20
C ASN A 37 -21.84 -18.27 -16.04
N THR A 38 -22.43 -19.43 -16.29
CA THR A 38 -23.86 -19.67 -16.13
C THR A 38 -24.32 -19.61 -14.66
N GLU A 39 -23.46 -20.02 -13.71
CA GLU A 39 -23.74 -19.88 -12.29
C GLU A 39 -23.53 -18.46 -11.78
N ILE A 40 -22.49 -17.77 -12.30
CA ILE A 40 -22.14 -16.40 -11.93
C ILE A 40 -23.25 -15.41 -12.33
N PHE A 41 -23.75 -15.51 -13.55
CA PHE A 41 -24.78 -14.61 -14.10
C PHE A 41 -26.20 -15.16 -13.96
N GLY A 42 -26.37 -16.31 -13.33
CA GLY A 42 -27.64 -17.01 -13.16
C GLY A 42 -28.14 -17.05 -11.72
N GLU A 43 -28.68 -18.19 -11.34
CA GLU A 43 -29.40 -18.36 -10.06
C GLU A 43 -28.50 -18.61 -8.84
N ASN A 44 -27.21 -18.88 -9.02
CA ASN A 44 -26.31 -19.30 -7.93
C ASN A 44 -25.17 -18.32 -7.68
N VAL A 45 -25.47 -17.04 -7.50
CA VAL A 45 -24.44 -16.00 -7.31
C VAL A 45 -23.70 -16.15 -5.98
N ILE A 46 -24.39 -16.49 -4.89
CA ILE A 46 -23.84 -16.48 -3.52
C ILE A 46 -23.51 -17.90 -3.02
N GLY A 47 -24.23 -18.91 -3.47
CA GLY A 47 -24.09 -20.30 -2.98
C GLY A 47 -22.73 -20.94 -3.34
N LEU A 48 -22.53 -22.18 -2.92
CA LEU A 48 -21.38 -22.98 -3.33
C LEU A 48 -21.45 -23.35 -4.82
N PRO A 49 -20.32 -23.55 -5.51
CA PRO A 49 -20.29 -24.03 -6.89
C PRO A 49 -21.02 -25.38 -7.01
N LYS A 50 -21.89 -25.54 -7.98
CA LYS A 50 -22.49 -26.86 -8.31
C LYS A 50 -21.43 -27.83 -8.86
N VAL A 51 -20.49 -27.25 -9.65
CA VAL A 51 -19.31 -27.96 -10.17
C VAL A 51 -18.10 -27.09 -9.89
N TRP A 52 -17.12 -27.63 -9.19
CA TRP A 52 -15.88 -26.93 -8.84
C TRP A 52 -14.95 -26.83 -10.05
N ARG A 53 -14.83 -25.66 -10.66
CA ARG A 53 -14.07 -25.43 -11.89
C ARG A 53 -12.65 -24.97 -11.61
N TRP A 54 -11.81 -25.90 -11.25
CA TRP A 54 -10.37 -25.64 -11.09
C TRP A 54 -9.68 -25.28 -12.40
N ASP A 55 -10.25 -25.67 -13.54
CA ASP A 55 -9.83 -25.31 -14.88
C ASP A 55 -9.84 -23.79 -15.13
N ASN A 56 -10.65 -23.01 -14.40
CA ASN A 56 -10.62 -21.55 -14.48
C ASN A 56 -9.21 -20.98 -14.17
N TYR A 57 -8.53 -21.53 -13.16
CA TYR A 57 -7.18 -21.10 -12.79
C TYR A 57 -6.16 -21.52 -13.85
N ILE A 58 -6.25 -22.72 -14.38
CA ILE A 58 -5.38 -23.20 -15.45
C ILE A 58 -5.56 -22.32 -16.68
N THR A 59 -6.80 -22.02 -17.06
CA THR A 59 -7.12 -21.14 -18.18
C THR A 59 -6.59 -19.72 -17.97
N ALA A 60 -6.78 -19.16 -16.76
CA ALA A 60 -6.26 -17.83 -16.43
C ALA A 60 -4.74 -17.76 -16.53
N LEU A 61 -4.04 -18.80 -16.08
CA LEU A 61 -2.57 -18.86 -16.13
C LEU A 61 -2.04 -19.10 -17.54
N SER A 62 -2.69 -19.94 -18.35
CA SER A 62 -2.21 -20.36 -19.66
C SER A 62 -2.64 -19.45 -20.81
N SER A 63 -3.87 -18.92 -20.76
CA SER A 63 -4.48 -18.17 -21.86
C SER A 63 -4.38 -16.65 -21.71
N SER A 64 -3.97 -16.15 -20.55
CA SER A 64 -3.83 -14.72 -20.28
C SER A 64 -2.38 -14.32 -20.05
N ASN A 65 -2.07 -13.03 -20.25
CA ASN A 65 -0.78 -12.45 -19.88
C ASN A 65 -0.62 -12.27 -18.35
N LEU A 66 -1.35 -13.07 -17.52
CA LEU A 66 -1.43 -12.89 -16.08
C LEU A 66 -0.06 -12.92 -15.41
N ILE A 67 0.78 -13.90 -15.79
CA ILE A 67 2.15 -14.02 -15.24
C ILE A 67 2.97 -12.78 -15.58
N ARG A 68 2.88 -12.29 -16.82
CA ARG A 68 3.57 -11.06 -17.25
C ARG A 68 3.11 -9.85 -16.45
N TYR A 69 1.81 -9.69 -16.26
CA TYR A 69 1.25 -8.60 -15.46
C TYR A 69 1.65 -8.71 -14.00
N PHE A 70 1.65 -9.91 -13.44
CA PHE A 70 2.13 -10.16 -12.08
C PHE A 70 3.61 -9.78 -11.92
N LEU A 71 4.49 -10.23 -12.83
CA LEU A 71 5.91 -9.88 -12.82
C LEU A 71 6.15 -8.38 -12.98
N ASN A 72 5.38 -7.71 -13.84
CA ASN A 72 5.41 -6.26 -13.95
C ASN A 72 5.02 -5.57 -12.64
N SER A 73 3.96 -6.04 -11.97
CA SER A 73 3.52 -5.49 -10.69
C SER A 73 4.58 -5.69 -9.61
N VAL A 74 5.21 -6.86 -9.54
CA VAL A 74 6.33 -7.14 -8.64
C VAL A 74 7.50 -6.20 -8.93
N PHE A 75 7.89 -6.04 -10.19
CA PHE A 75 8.97 -5.16 -10.60
C PHE A 75 8.71 -3.70 -10.18
N TYR A 76 7.55 -3.16 -10.53
CA TYR A 76 7.16 -1.79 -10.14
C TYR A 76 7.16 -1.61 -8.64
N SER A 77 6.61 -2.56 -7.89
CA SER A 77 6.53 -2.49 -6.43
C SER A 77 7.93 -2.53 -5.79
N VAL A 78 8.77 -3.46 -6.21
CA VAL A 78 10.12 -3.60 -5.66
C VAL A 78 10.96 -2.36 -5.93
N VAL A 79 10.98 -1.89 -7.18
CA VAL A 79 11.77 -0.69 -7.55
C VAL A 79 11.26 0.53 -6.80
N THR A 80 9.94 0.72 -6.73
CA THR A 80 9.35 1.86 -6.01
C THR A 80 9.69 1.83 -4.52
N VAL A 81 9.51 0.68 -3.86
CA VAL A 81 9.76 0.53 -2.41
C VAL A 81 11.23 0.76 -2.09
N VAL A 82 12.15 0.16 -2.86
CA VAL A 82 13.58 0.31 -2.64
C VAL A 82 14.03 1.76 -2.83
N VAL A 83 13.67 2.37 -3.96
CA VAL A 83 14.11 3.74 -4.28
C VAL A 83 13.44 4.76 -3.34
N ALA A 84 12.13 4.65 -3.11
CA ALA A 84 11.43 5.51 -2.16
C ALA A 84 11.97 5.33 -0.73
N GLY A 85 12.26 4.08 -0.32
CA GLY A 85 12.86 3.77 0.98
C GLY A 85 14.21 4.45 1.18
N ILE A 86 15.10 4.36 0.20
CA ILE A 86 16.42 5.00 0.26
C ILE A 86 16.27 6.53 0.33
N ILE A 87 15.54 7.12 -0.60
CA ILE A 87 15.37 8.59 -0.68
C ILE A 87 14.69 9.12 0.60
N SER A 88 13.64 8.46 1.07
CA SER A 88 12.92 8.90 2.27
C SER A 88 13.76 8.74 3.54
N SER A 89 14.58 7.69 3.64
CA SER A 89 15.50 7.51 4.77
C SER A 89 16.55 8.59 4.82
N MET A 90 17.17 8.90 3.68
CA MET A 90 18.16 9.99 3.59
C MET A 90 17.55 11.36 3.94
N ALA A 91 16.38 11.67 3.37
CA ALA A 91 15.68 12.92 3.63
C ALA A 91 15.22 13.02 5.10
N ALA A 92 14.66 11.95 5.64
CA ALA A 92 14.21 11.91 7.03
C ALA A 92 15.37 12.03 8.02
N TYR A 93 16.51 11.39 7.75
CA TYR A 93 17.72 11.55 8.56
C TYR A 93 18.21 12.99 8.54
N ALA A 94 18.32 13.62 7.37
CA ALA A 94 18.72 15.01 7.24
C ALA A 94 17.77 15.96 8.01
N ILE A 95 16.47 15.73 7.96
CA ILE A 95 15.46 16.54 8.67
C ILE A 95 15.51 16.30 10.18
N ALA A 96 15.65 15.06 10.62
CA ALA A 96 15.55 14.70 12.04
C ALA A 96 16.83 14.95 12.81
N ARG A 97 18.02 14.66 12.21
CA ARG A 97 19.31 14.58 12.88
C ARG A 97 20.26 15.73 12.53
N MET A 98 20.24 16.19 11.28
CA MET A 98 21.14 17.26 10.85
C MET A 98 20.62 18.65 11.23
N THR A 99 21.55 19.61 11.37
CA THR A 99 21.25 21.03 11.65
C THR A 99 21.45 21.86 10.39
N TRP A 100 20.35 22.36 9.80
CA TRP A 100 20.38 23.26 8.64
C TRP A 100 19.13 24.16 8.63
N LYS A 101 19.28 25.34 7.99
CA LYS A 101 18.34 26.46 8.16
C LYS A 101 16.92 26.17 7.64
N LEU A 102 16.75 25.40 6.57
CA LEU A 102 15.47 25.20 5.89
C LEU A 102 14.79 23.88 6.23
N LYS A 103 15.32 23.07 7.17
CA LYS A 103 14.80 21.74 7.47
C LYS A 103 13.30 21.69 7.79
N ASN A 104 12.82 22.67 8.55
CA ASN A 104 11.41 22.73 8.93
C ASN A 104 10.51 23.13 7.74
N ALA A 105 11.01 24.02 6.88
CA ALA A 105 10.28 24.41 5.66
C ALA A 105 10.18 23.24 4.68
N VAL A 106 11.28 22.51 4.45
CA VAL A 106 11.30 21.32 3.59
C VAL A 106 10.41 20.22 4.17
N TYR A 107 10.47 19.99 5.48
CA TYR A 107 9.56 19.03 6.14
C TYR A 107 8.09 19.46 5.97
N GLY A 108 7.78 20.74 6.16
CA GLY A 108 6.45 21.30 5.92
C GLY A 108 5.97 21.10 4.49
N LEU A 109 6.85 21.24 3.50
CA LEU A 109 6.53 21.00 2.09
C LEU A 109 6.09 19.54 1.83
N PHE A 110 6.79 18.57 2.42
CA PHE A 110 6.36 17.16 2.35
C PHE A 110 5.00 16.94 3.05
N MET A 111 4.77 17.63 4.18
CA MET A 111 3.46 17.50 4.87
C MET A 111 2.30 18.05 4.02
N ILE A 112 2.51 19.14 3.29
CA ILE A 112 1.54 19.65 2.32
C ILE A 112 1.26 18.61 1.22
N GLY A 113 2.30 17.87 0.79
CA GLY A 113 2.15 16.80 -0.21
C GLY A 113 1.18 15.69 0.20
N ILE A 114 1.08 15.37 1.50
CA ILE A 114 0.10 14.39 2.02
C ILE A 114 -1.35 14.92 1.90
N MET A 115 -1.53 16.23 1.95
CA MET A 115 -2.86 16.84 1.91
C MET A 115 -3.45 16.91 0.50
N ILE A 116 -2.62 16.74 -0.53
CA ILE A 116 -3.08 16.77 -1.92
C ILE A 116 -3.74 15.43 -2.26
N PRO A 117 -5.05 15.41 -2.59
CA PRO A 117 -5.71 14.18 -3.00
C PRO A 117 -5.10 13.65 -4.31
N ALA A 118 -4.69 12.39 -4.33
CA ALA A 118 -4.09 11.77 -5.52
C ALA A 118 -5.00 11.88 -6.75
N GLN A 119 -6.31 11.81 -6.56
CA GLN A 119 -7.31 11.93 -7.62
C GLN A 119 -7.29 13.32 -8.29
N ALA A 120 -7.07 14.39 -7.50
CA ALA A 120 -6.99 15.75 -8.01
C ALA A 120 -5.70 15.99 -8.83
N ALA A 121 -4.62 15.29 -8.48
CA ALA A 121 -3.34 15.38 -9.16
C ALA A 121 -3.28 14.56 -10.46
N LEU A 122 -4.25 13.68 -10.73
CA LEU A 122 -4.18 12.70 -11.82
C LEU A 122 -4.06 13.34 -13.21
N LEU A 123 -4.90 14.33 -13.50
CA LEU A 123 -4.88 15.03 -14.80
C LEU A 123 -3.61 15.85 -15.00
N PRO A 124 -3.18 16.73 -14.07
CA PRO A 124 -1.90 17.42 -14.17
C PRO A 124 -0.70 16.47 -14.31
N LEU A 125 -0.68 15.38 -13.54
CA LEU A 125 0.36 14.37 -13.61
C LEU A 125 0.45 13.74 -15.01
N PHE A 126 -0.70 13.36 -15.59
CA PHE A 126 -0.75 12.79 -16.93
C PHE A 126 -0.20 13.77 -17.98
N GLN A 127 -0.53 15.06 -17.87
CA GLN A 127 -0.02 16.11 -18.77
C GLN A 127 1.50 16.28 -18.64
N ILE A 128 2.04 16.26 -17.43
CA ILE A 128 3.48 16.33 -17.18
C ILE A 128 4.19 15.13 -17.80
N LEU A 129 3.68 13.92 -17.57
CA LEU A 129 4.27 12.69 -18.13
C LEU A 129 4.23 12.66 -19.67
N ASP A 130 3.15 13.19 -20.26
CA ASP A 130 3.04 13.33 -21.73
C ASP A 130 4.08 14.32 -22.27
N THR A 131 4.19 15.48 -21.67
CA THR A 131 5.16 16.52 -22.04
C THR A 131 6.61 16.05 -21.92
N LEU A 132 6.90 15.21 -20.90
CA LEU A 132 8.23 14.64 -20.67
C LEU A 132 8.52 13.39 -21.54
N GLY A 133 7.55 12.92 -22.35
CA GLY A 133 7.70 11.71 -23.16
C GLY A 133 7.80 10.42 -22.35
N LEU A 134 7.33 10.42 -21.07
CA LEU A 134 7.40 9.28 -20.17
C LEU A 134 6.15 8.37 -20.22
N LYS A 135 5.15 8.78 -20.98
CA LYS A 135 3.89 8.06 -21.14
C LYS A 135 4.10 6.68 -21.77
N GLY A 136 3.54 5.65 -21.16
CA GLY A 136 3.63 4.27 -21.66
C GLY A 136 4.94 3.54 -21.34
N GLY A 137 5.94 4.22 -20.73
CA GLY A 137 7.20 3.61 -20.29
C GLY A 137 7.20 3.21 -18.81
N TYR A 138 8.20 2.43 -18.40
CA TYR A 138 8.38 2.03 -17.00
C TYR A 138 8.51 3.23 -16.05
N LEU A 139 9.25 4.25 -16.45
CA LEU A 139 9.46 5.46 -15.66
C LEU A 139 8.18 6.27 -15.46
N GLY A 140 7.24 6.18 -16.40
CA GLY A 140 5.93 6.84 -16.30
C GLY A 140 5.07 6.35 -15.15
N LEU A 141 5.35 5.17 -14.58
CA LEU A 141 4.71 4.67 -13.37
C LEU A 141 5.63 4.77 -12.14
N ILE A 142 6.91 4.42 -12.27
CA ILE A 142 7.86 4.38 -11.16
C ILE A 142 8.04 5.77 -10.54
N ILE A 143 8.25 6.82 -11.35
CA ILE A 143 8.49 8.18 -10.84
C ILE A 143 7.28 8.71 -10.04
N PRO A 144 6.04 8.65 -10.55
CA PRO A 144 4.88 9.07 -9.77
C PRO A 144 4.65 8.25 -8.49
N TYR A 145 4.91 6.95 -8.52
CA TYR A 145 4.76 6.10 -7.34
C TYR A 145 5.79 6.44 -6.26
N ILE A 146 7.05 6.68 -6.65
CA ILE A 146 8.08 7.16 -5.72
C ILE A 146 7.67 8.51 -5.14
N ALA A 147 7.32 9.48 -6.00
CA ALA A 147 6.95 10.82 -5.58
C ALA A 147 5.76 10.83 -4.61
N GLY A 148 4.74 10.01 -4.87
CA GLY A 148 3.58 9.87 -4.00
C GLY A 148 3.87 9.17 -2.68
N ALA A 149 4.86 8.27 -2.64
CA ALA A 149 5.26 7.56 -1.42
C ALA A 149 6.13 8.40 -0.48
N LEU A 150 6.93 9.34 -1.02
CA LEU A 150 7.91 10.10 -0.24
C LEU A 150 7.31 10.87 0.95
N PRO A 151 6.21 11.64 0.82
CA PRO A 151 5.71 12.47 1.92
C PRO A 151 5.37 11.65 3.16
N MET A 152 4.61 10.57 3.01
CA MET A 152 4.21 9.70 4.13
C MET A 152 5.42 8.96 4.72
N SER A 153 6.29 8.42 3.87
CA SER A 153 7.48 7.70 4.30
C SER A 153 8.43 8.62 5.10
N ILE A 154 8.65 9.84 4.63
CA ILE A 154 9.48 10.83 5.33
C ILE A 154 8.86 11.19 6.68
N MET A 155 7.55 11.43 6.73
CA MET A 155 6.84 11.74 7.98
C MET A 155 7.05 10.65 9.03
N ILE A 156 6.85 9.40 8.67
CA ILE A 156 6.98 8.25 9.56
C ILE A 156 8.44 8.11 10.02
N LEU A 157 9.40 8.17 9.09
CA LEU A 157 10.82 8.00 9.38
C LEU A 157 11.39 9.16 10.21
N VAL A 158 10.95 10.40 9.99
CA VAL A 158 11.34 11.55 10.85
C VAL A 158 10.88 11.32 12.28
N GLY A 159 9.64 10.83 12.47
CA GLY A 159 9.14 10.48 13.80
C GLY A 159 9.97 9.38 14.46
N PHE A 160 10.31 8.34 13.70
CA PHE A 160 11.15 7.24 14.16
C PHE A 160 12.56 7.71 14.53
N TYR A 161 13.25 8.41 13.65
CA TYR A 161 14.60 8.92 13.92
C TYR A 161 14.66 9.87 15.11
N ARG A 162 13.65 10.72 15.32
CA ARG A 162 13.60 11.59 16.51
C ARG A 162 13.47 10.81 17.82
N GLY A 163 12.90 9.60 17.78
CA GLY A 163 12.75 8.72 18.95
C GLY A 163 14.02 7.98 19.34
N ILE A 164 15.02 7.88 18.47
CA ILE A 164 16.30 7.21 18.78
C ILE A 164 17.15 8.12 19.69
N PRO A 165 17.67 7.66 20.84
CA PRO A 165 18.56 8.42 21.70
C PRO A 165 19.84 8.87 20.97
N ARG A 166 20.31 10.10 21.21
CA ARG A 166 21.51 10.62 20.56
C ARG A 166 22.79 9.92 21.01
N GLU A 167 22.77 9.39 22.20
CA GLU A 167 23.87 8.65 22.82
C GLU A 167 24.29 7.43 21.95
N MET A 168 23.38 6.88 21.16
CA MET A 168 23.71 5.81 20.22
C MET A 168 24.55 6.30 19.02
N GLU A 169 24.31 7.52 18.55
CA GLU A 169 25.12 8.13 17.49
C GLU A 169 26.50 8.55 18.04
N GLU A 170 26.52 9.10 19.27
CA GLU A 170 27.76 9.50 19.93
C GLU A 170 28.66 8.29 20.22
N ALA A 171 28.09 7.17 20.64
CA ALA A 171 28.83 5.91 20.82
C ALA A 171 29.46 5.42 19.51
N ALA A 172 28.71 5.45 18.41
CA ALA A 172 29.22 5.08 17.09
C ALA A 172 30.36 5.99 16.60
N TYR A 173 30.34 7.28 16.96
CA TYR A 173 31.44 8.20 16.68
C TYR A 173 32.72 7.92 17.48
N ILE A 174 32.59 7.37 18.68
CA ILE A 174 33.73 7.02 19.54
C ILE A 174 34.36 5.68 19.08
N ASP A 175 33.52 4.76 18.64
CA ASP A 175 33.98 3.43 18.19
C ASP A 175 34.59 3.45 16.77
N GLY A 176 34.39 4.51 15.98
CA GLY A 176 34.98 4.71 14.64
C GLY A 176 33.99 4.39 13.55
#